data_62e4e73b5d73ae3c43873a870416ebeb
#
_entry.id   62e4e73b5d73ae3c43873a870416ebeb
#
_cell.length_a   1.000
_cell.length_b   1.000
_cell.length_c   1.000
_cell.angle_alpha   90.00
_cell.angle_beta   90.00
_cell.angle_gamma   90.00
#
_symmetry.space_group_name_H-M   'P 1'
#
loop_
_entity.id
_entity.type
_entity.pdbx_description
1 polymer ?
#
loop_
_entity_poly.entity_id
_entity_poly.type
_entity_poly.pdbx_seq_one_letter_code
_entity_poly.pdbx_strand_id
1 'polypeptide(L)'
;GIVVGTSHCDMLMRSNNREWKPWLAKKGYTDVEYDFSIPGRNREILKEYWRESVEQNRDFEVSYTVGMRGIHDSGFETKSLEGLTGEKLLKAKIELLESVMAAQQEILSETLDTEPMKTFVPYKEVLELYDNGLKVPEDLTLIWTNDNYGYVRRYPGEKEKARKSGNGIYYHNSYWAPPGASYLFICSIPMSHTRNELLKAYKEGIQKVWVTNFGAIKPLEQQLSFYAKLAWEADGDDNRDLETFDETIFLTRWLDSMFTGQPGKAAAALLLEFDQLTNARKLEHMDDDCFSQTAFGDEAAARMHRYEYICSELEKIYENLPEQEKDAFFQMILMKVQAAYFTNGMYYYADRSRLCIRQGKNSDAKRYTDKSHAFDLARRKLLYYYNHV
;
A
#
# COMPACT_ATOMS: atom_id res chain seq x y z
N GLY A 1 0.38 -24.19 -5.33
CA GLY A 1 1.22 -23.75 -4.24
C GLY A 1 1.13 -22.25 -4.02
N ILE A 2 1.71 -21.78 -2.93
CA ILE A 2 1.84 -20.37 -2.63
C ILE A 2 3.33 -20.04 -2.66
N VAL A 3 3.75 -19.10 -3.50
CA VAL A 3 5.10 -18.54 -3.51
C VAL A 3 5.15 -17.42 -2.47
N VAL A 4 6.12 -17.48 -1.56
CA VAL A 4 6.31 -16.48 -0.51
C VAL A 4 7.55 -15.65 -0.81
N GLY A 5 7.48 -14.36 -0.54
CA GLY A 5 8.62 -13.44 -0.66
C GLY A 5 8.59 -12.39 0.45
N THR A 6 9.62 -11.59 0.54
CA THR A 6 9.72 -10.47 1.47
C THR A 6 9.69 -9.13 0.76
N SER A 7 9.41 -8.07 1.51
CA SER A 7 9.34 -6.72 0.98
C SER A 7 10.73 -6.12 0.68
N HIS A 8 10.74 -4.93 0.11
CA HIS A 8 11.95 -4.19 -0.30
C HIS A 8 12.94 -3.83 0.82
N CYS A 9 12.59 -4.03 2.07
CA CYS A 9 13.46 -3.78 3.23
C CYS A 9 13.94 -5.05 3.93
N ASP A 10 13.39 -6.21 3.58
CA ASP A 10 13.66 -7.50 4.22
C ASP A 10 14.26 -8.48 3.20
N MET A 11 15.59 -8.56 3.19
CA MET A 11 16.34 -9.32 2.18
C MET A 11 16.44 -10.79 2.54
N LEU A 12 16.51 -11.66 1.52
CA LEU A 12 16.72 -13.09 1.65
C LEU A 12 15.82 -13.78 2.68
N MET A 13 14.52 -13.48 2.63
CA MET A 13 13.50 -14.08 3.50
C MET A 13 13.64 -13.75 5.00
N ARG A 14 14.39 -12.72 5.36
CA ARG A 14 14.48 -12.22 6.73
C ARG A 14 13.41 -11.17 7.02
N SER A 15 13.01 -11.08 8.28
CA SER A 15 12.25 -9.94 8.83
C SER A 15 13.18 -9.17 9.80
N ASN A 16 14.02 -8.31 9.23
CA ASN A 16 15.12 -7.67 9.95
C ASN A 16 14.69 -6.97 11.24
N ASN A 17 13.58 -6.28 11.20
CA ASN A 17 13.05 -5.56 12.36
C ASN A 17 12.70 -6.49 13.55
N ARG A 18 12.26 -7.71 13.26
CA ARG A 18 11.83 -8.68 14.28
C ARG A 18 12.92 -9.68 14.65
N GLU A 19 13.78 -10.03 13.70
CA GLU A 19 14.69 -11.15 13.82
C GLU A 19 16.14 -10.76 14.18
N TRP A 20 16.66 -9.62 13.69
CA TRP A 20 18.08 -9.31 13.80
C TRP A 20 18.61 -9.38 15.23
N LYS A 21 18.05 -8.60 16.15
CA LYS A 21 18.49 -8.57 17.54
C LYS A 21 18.28 -9.90 18.28
N PRO A 22 17.08 -10.56 18.20
CA PRO A 22 16.90 -11.89 18.78
C PRO A 22 17.86 -12.95 18.24
N TRP A 23 18.15 -12.92 16.93
CA TRP A 23 19.06 -13.85 16.31
C TRP A 23 20.51 -13.66 16.82
N LEU A 24 21.01 -12.42 16.89
CA LEU A 24 22.32 -12.12 17.50
C LEU A 24 22.40 -12.63 18.93
N ALA A 25 21.38 -12.37 19.74
CA ALA A 25 21.33 -12.83 21.12
C ALA A 25 21.36 -14.37 21.23
N LYS A 26 20.62 -15.07 20.39
CA LYS A 26 20.61 -16.55 20.31
C LYS A 26 21.97 -17.12 19.96
N LYS A 27 22.73 -16.45 19.05
CA LYS A 27 24.08 -16.85 18.64
C LYS A 27 25.18 -16.41 19.61
N GLY A 28 24.86 -15.57 20.60
CA GLY A 28 25.83 -14.99 21.51
C GLY A 28 26.74 -13.93 20.88
N TYR A 29 26.29 -13.30 19.80
CA TYR A 29 27.01 -12.24 19.12
C TYR A 29 26.75 -10.89 19.79
N THR A 30 27.81 -10.21 20.18
CA THR A 30 27.82 -8.83 20.68
C THR A 30 28.57 -7.90 19.74
N ASP A 31 28.26 -6.62 19.79
CA ASP A 31 28.97 -5.58 19.04
C ASP A 31 28.94 -5.80 17.51
N VAL A 32 27.79 -6.25 17.00
CA VAL A 32 27.52 -6.49 15.57
C VAL A 32 26.38 -5.60 15.11
N GLU A 33 26.61 -4.88 14.03
CA GLU A 33 25.63 -3.95 13.45
C GLU A 33 25.04 -4.51 12.14
N TYR A 34 23.81 -4.12 11.82
CA TYR A 34 23.21 -4.40 10.53
C TYR A 34 23.80 -3.46 9.47
N ASP A 35 25.09 -3.60 9.24
CA ASP A 35 25.90 -2.75 8.37
C ASP A 35 26.96 -3.57 7.62
N PHE A 36 26.72 -3.78 6.33
CA PHE A 36 27.63 -4.54 5.46
C PHE A 36 28.95 -3.80 5.17
N SER A 37 29.03 -2.50 5.41
CA SER A 37 30.25 -1.71 5.18
C SER A 37 31.35 -1.99 6.19
N ILE A 38 30.98 -2.52 7.37
CA ILE A 38 31.96 -2.89 8.41
C ILE A 38 32.63 -4.21 8.02
N PRO A 39 33.94 -4.18 7.67
CA PRO A 39 34.64 -5.38 7.18
C PRO A 39 34.91 -6.43 8.29
N GLY A 40 35.35 -7.60 7.87
CA GLY A 40 35.76 -8.70 8.77
C GLY A 40 34.54 -9.32 9.48
N ARG A 41 34.67 -9.53 10.80
CA ARG A 41 33.69 -10.25 11.61
C ARG A 41 32.23 -9.79 11.42
N ASN A 42 31.99 -8.48 11.34
CA ASN A 42 30.64 -7.95 11.19
C ASN A 42 29.99 -8.41 9.88
N ARG A 43 30.76 -8.30 8.77
CA ARG A 43 30.27 -8.71 7.44
C ARG A 43 30.03 -10.21 7.36
N GLU A 44 30.89 -11.03 7.93
CA GLU A 44 30.73 -12.49 7.94
C GLU A 44 29.51 -12.93 8.76
N ILE A 45 29.23 -12.29 9.90
CA ILE A 45 28.06 -12.56 10.70
C ILE A 45 26.77 -12.15 9.94
N LEU A 46 26.80 -11.06 9.18
CA LEU A 46 25.68 -10.65 8.37
C LEU A 46 25.42 -11.62 7.20
N LYS A 47 26.49 -12.13 6.58
CA LYS A 47 26.40 -13.21 5.58
C LYS A 47 25.84 -14.50 6.20
N GLU A 48 26.28 -14.89 7.39
CA GLU A 48 25.73 -16.04 8.13
C GLU A 48 24.23 -15.88 8.40
N TYR A 49 23.82 -14.68 8.83
CA TYR A 49 22.42 -14.37 9.05
C TYR A 49 21.57 -14.59 7.80
N TRP A 50 22.02 -14.12 6.65
CA TRP A 50 21.34 -14.32 5.38
C TRP A 50 21.36 -15.78 4.93
N ARG A 51 22.51 -16.45 5.01
CA ARG A 51 22.67 -17.87 4.60
C ARG A 51 21.73 -18.78 5.38
N GLU A 52 21.67 -18.63 6.69
CA GLU A 52 20.78 -19.44 7.54
C GLU A 52 19.31 -19.32 7.13
N SER A 53 18.87 -18.14 6.69
CA SER A 53 17.51 -17.97 6.18
C SER A 53 17.29 -18.68 4.84
N VAL A 54 18.26 -18.61 3.94
CA VAL A 54 18.18 -19.31 2.65
C VAL A 54 18.13 -20.82 2.88
N GLU A 55 18.99 -21.36 3.77
CA GLU A 55 19.00 -22.78 4.15
C GLU A 55 17.67 -23.24 4.73
N GLN A 56 17.05 -22.43 5.61
CA GLN A 56 15.74 -22.75 6.21
C GLN A 56 14.59 -22.77 5.20
N ASN A 57 14.72 -22.03 4.11
CA ASN A 57 13.70 -21.91 3.09
C ASN A 57 13.99 -22.69 1.80
N ARG A 58 15.09 -23.47 1.73
CA ARG A 58 15.56 -24.14 0.51
C ARG A 58 14.56 -25.10 -0.11
N ASP A 59 13.72 -25.74 0.71
CA ASP A 59 12.75 -26.73 0.30
C ASP A 59 11.39 -26.12 -0.12
N PHE A 60 11.27 -24.79 -0.05
CA PHE A 60 10.03 -24.07 -0.37
C PHE A 60 10.20 -23.24 -1.66
N GLU A 61 9.10 -23.06 -2.36
CA GLU A 61 9.05 -22.13 -3.50
C GLU A 61 8.94 -20.70 -2.99
N VAL A 62 10.05 -19.96 -3.07
CA VAL A 62 10.15 -18.59 -2.55
C VAL A 62 10.73 -17.62 -3.59
N SER A 63 10.39 -16.34 -3.45
CA SER A 63 10.98 -15.23 -4.18
C SER A 63 11.89 -14.45 -3.25
N TYR A 64 13.19 -14.43 -3.56
CA TYR A 64 14.20 -13.76 -2.75
C TYR A 64 14.35 -12.29 -3.15
N THR A 65 14.09 -11.38 -2.21
CA THR A 65 14.45 -9.96 -2.39
C THR A 65 15.94 -9.79 -2.13
N VAL A 66 16.64 -9.16 -3.07
CA VAL A 66 18.09 -8.91 -3.04
C VAL A 66 18.34 -7.40 -2.94
N GLY A 67 19.37 -7.02 -2.21
CA GLY A 67 19.74 -5.63 -1.95
C GLY A 67 19.93 -5.34 -0.46
N MET A 68 19.90 -4.09 -0.07
CA MET A 68 19.99 -3.70 1.34
C MET A 68 19.32 -2.33 1.55
N ARG A 69 18.60 -2.22 2.65
CA ARG A 69 18.18 -0.99 3.30
C ARG A 69 18.46 -1.11 4.79
N GLY A 70 18.24 -0.05 5.53
CA GLY A 70 18.33 -0.11 6.99
C GLY A 70 17.20 -0.94 7.61
N ILE A 71 17.34 -1.24 8.88
CA ILE A 71 16.29 -1.94 9.64
C ILE A 71 15.01 -1.09 9.67
N HIS A 72 13.87 -1.76 9.55
CA HIS A 72 12.55 -1.13 9.65
C HIS A 72 12.26 -0.07 8.57
N ASP A 73 12.62 -0.34 7.34
CA ASP A 73 12.46 0.55 6.19
C ASP A 73 13.17 1.90 6.36
N SER A 74 14.20 1.98 7.19
CA SER A 74 15.11 3.13 7.26
C SER A 74 16.00 3.20 6.01
N GLY A 75 16.55 4.39 5.74
CA GLY A 75 17.42 4.62 4.59
C GLY A 75 18.68 3.77 4.58
N PHE A 76 19.34 3.73 3.44
CA PHE A 76 20.61 3.05 3.27
C PHE A 76 21.76 3.90 3.85
N GLU A 77 21.93 3.82 5.17
CA GLU A 77 22.96 4.53 5.94
C GLU A 77 23.91 3.54 6.58
N THR A 78 25.23 3.78 6.47
CA THR A 78 26.27 2.90 6.98
C THR A 78 27.48 3.69 7.46
N LYS A 79 28.33 3.10 8.30
CA LYS A 79 29.52 3.76 8.84
C LYS A 79 30.51 4.22 7.76
N SER A 80 30.66 3.46 6.69
CA SER A 80 31.58 3.83 5.60
C SER A 80 31.12 5.07 4.82
N LEU A 81 29.85 5.49 4.98
CA LEU A 81 29.28 6.64 4.30
C LEU A 81 29.32 7.93 5.15
N GLU A 82 29.68 7.80 6.44
CA GLU A 82 29.77 8.94 7.35
C GLU A 82 30.78 9.99 6.84
N GLY A 83 30.34 11.25 6.80
CA GLY A 83 31.17 12.39 6.33
C GLY A 83 31.28 12.52 4.82
N LEU A 84 30.78 11.57 4.03
CA LEU A 84 30.72 11.71 2.57
C LEU A 84 29.51 12.57 2.14
N THR A 85 29.70 13.36 1.08
CA THR A 85 28.65 14.21 0.52
C THR A 85 28.69 14.23 -1.01
N GLY A 86 27.59 14.62 -1.65
CA GLY A 86 27.50 14.81 -3.09
C GLY A 86 27.87 13.55 -3.89
N GLU A 87 28.62 13.73 -4.98
CA GLU A 87 29.01 12.66 -5.90
C GLU A 87 29.82 11.55 -5.23
N LYS A 88 30.66 11.87 -4.23
CA LYS A 88 31.43 10.87 -3.49
C LYS A 88 30.53 9.96 -2.67
N LEU A 89 29.53 10.51 -2.02
CA LEU A 89 28.52 9.74 -1.27
C LEU A 89 27.73 8.83 -2.21
N LEU A 90 27.26 9.37 -3.34
CA LEU A 90 26.50 8.62 -4.34
C LEU A 90 27.29 7.43 -4.87
N LYS A 91 28.54 7.65 -5.28
CA LYS A 91 29.42 6.60 -5.77
C LYS A 91 29.68 5.52 -4.70
N ALA A 92 29.98 5.91 -3.47
CA ALA A 92 30.21 4.98 -2.37
C ALA A 92 28.98 4.14 -2.03
N LYS A 93 27.77 4.71 -2.08
CA LYS A 93 26.50 3.99 -1.93
C LYS A 93 26.31 2.95 -3.04
N ILE A 94 26.58 3.32 -4.29
CA ILE A 94 26.49 2.40 -5.44
C ILE A 94 27.46 1.22 -5.27
N GLU A 95 28.73 1.48 -5.03
CA GLU A 95 29.76 0.44 -4.85
C GLU A 95 29.44 -0.50 -3.67
N LEU A 96 28.93 0.05 -2.57
CA LEU A 96 28.54 -0.75 -1.42
C LEU A 96 27.33 -1.63 -1.75
N LEU A 97 26.29 -1.10 -2.39
CA LEU A 97 25.09 -1.88 -2.73
C LEU A 97 25.38 -2.96 -3.77
N GLU A 98 26.27 -2.70 -4.74
CA GLU A 98 26.76 -3.71 -5.67
C GLU A 98 27.50 -4.85 -4.93
N SER A 99 28.32 -4.53 -3.94
CA SER A 99 29.01 -5.53 -3.12
C SER A 99 28.07 -6.37 -2.24
N VAL A 100 26.98 -5.75 -1.74
CA VAL A 100 25.92 -6.47 -1.02
C VAL A 100 25.21 -7.45 -1.93
N MET A 101 24.76 -6.99 -3.12
CA MET A 101 24.07 -7.86 -4.08
C MET A 101 24.97 -9.03 -4.51
N ALA A 102 26.25 -8.79 -4.76
CA ALA A 102 27.20 -9.86 -5.12
C ALA A 102 27.32 -10.92 -4.01
N ALA A 103 27.43 -10.50 -2.74
CA ALA A 103 27.49 -11.41 -1.60
C ALA A 103 26.20 -12.22 -1.41
N GLN A 104 25.05 -11.60 -1.64
CA GLN A 104 23.76 -12.29 -1.55
C GLN A 104 23.55 -13.27 -2.70
N GLN A 105 23.96 -12.94 -3.92
CA GLN A 105 23.96 -13.85 -5.07
C GLN A 105 24.88 -15.07 -4.82
N GLU A 106 26.07 -14.85 -4.27
CA GLU A 106 26.98 -15.92 -3.86
C GLU A 106 26.28 -16.87 -2.87
N ILE A 107 25.64 -16.35 -1.82
CA ILE A 107 24.91 -17.15 -0.83
C ILE A 107 23.81 -17.97 -1.49
N LEU A 108 23.02 -17.38 -2.39
CA LEU A 108 21.94 -18.09 -3.08
C LEU A 108 22.50 -19.22 -3.95
N SER A 109 23.56 -18.96 -4.72
CA SER A 109 24.17 -19.96 -5.61
C SER A 109 24.89 -21.10 -4.87
N GLU A 110 25.43 -20.83 -3.67
CA GLU A 110 26.08 -21.85 -2.84
C GLU A 110 25.10 -22.71 -2.06
N THR A 111 23.90 -22.18 -1.76
CA THR A 111 22.95 -22.81 -0.85
C THR A 111 21.83 -23.56 -1.59
N LEU A 112 21.46 -23.11 -2.78
CA LEU A 112 20.32 -23.64 -3.54
C LEU A 112 20.77 -24.46 -4.74
N ASP A 113 20.14 -25.60 -4.95
CA ASP A 113 20.41 -26.51 -6.08
C ASP A 113 19.77 -26.02 -7.39
N THR A 114 18.82 -25.10 -7.32
CA THR A 114 18.09 -24.55 -8.47
C THR A 114 18.05 -23.03 -8.41
N GLU A 115 17.97 -22.40 -9.55
CA GLU A 115 17.87 -20.94 -9.66
C GLU A 115 16.52 -20.44 -9.13
N PRO A 116 16.49 -19.68 -8.04
CA PRO A 116 15.24 -19.16 -7.49
C PRO A 116 14.78 -17.92 -8.23
N MET A 117 13.50 -17.54 -8.02
CA MET A 117 13.06 -16.22 -8.38
C MET A 117 13.72 -15.18 -7.47
N LYS A 118 14.32 -14.15 -8.10
CA LYS A 118 15.01 -13.06 -7.40
C LYS A 118 14.45 -11.71 -7.82
N THR A 119 14.29 -10.81 -6.87
CA THR A 119 13.72 -9.47 -7.11
C THR A 119 14.63 -8.40 -6.53
N PHE A 120 14.65 -7.25 -7.21
CA PHE A 120 15.28 -6.02 -6.74
C PHE A 120 14.29 -4.87 -6.84
N VAL A 121 14.17 -4.07 -5.79
CA VAL A 121 13.17 -2.99 -5.73
C VAL A 121 13.86 -1.62 -5.74
N PRO A 122 13.99 -0.96 -6.90
CA PRO A 122 14.51 0.42 -6.98
C PRO A 122 13.44 1.40 -6.46
N TYR A 123 13.45 1.66 -5.16
CA TYR A 123 12.45 2.48 -4.47
C TYR A 123 13.10 3.51 -3.55
N LYS A 124 12.53 4.70 -3.43
CA LYS A 124 13.04 5.83 -2.65
C LYS A 124 14.52 6.13 -3.01
N GLU A 125 15.43 6.16 -2.02
CA GLU A 125 16.85 6.43 -2.22
C GLU A 125 17.54 5.39 -3.13
N VAL A 126 17.05 4.16 -3.19
CA VAL A 126 17.61 3.12 -4.05
C VAL A 126 17.30 3.37 -5.53
N LEU A 127 16.17 4.02 -5.85
CA LEU A 127 15.86 4.45 -7.21
C LEU A 127 16.86 5.51 -7.70
N GLU A 128 17.23 6.46 -6.85
CA GLU A 128 18.26 7.45 -7.18
C GLU A 128 19.60 6.78 -7.49
N LEU A 129 20.02 5.76 -6.71
CA LEU A 129 21.23 4.99 -6.99
C LEU A 129 21.12 4.28 -8.35
N TYR A 130 19.99 3.67 -8.65
CA TYR A 130 19.74 2.97 -9.92
C TYR A 130 19.82 3.91 -11.11
N ASP A 131 19.16 5.05 -11.06
CA ASP A 131 19.17 6.05 -12.15
C ASP A 131 20.55 6.73 -12.30
N ASN A 132 21.43 6.64 -11.30
CA ASN A 132 22.81 7.12 -11.34
C ASN A 132 23.85 6.00 -11.59
N GLY A 133 23.44 4.84 -12.11
CA GLY A 133 24.35 3.84 -12.66
C GLY A 133 24.64 2.64 -11.78
N LEU A 134 23.86 2.38 -10.73
CA LEU A 134 23.91 1.12 -9.98
C LEU A 134 23.68 -0.06 -10.93
N LYS A 135 24.62 -0.99 -10.95
CA LYS A 135 24.53 -2.21 -11.77
C LYS A 135 23.79 -3.30 -11.01
N VAL A 136 22.58 -3.56 -11.46
CA VAL A 136 21.76 -4.66 -10.94
C VAL A 136 21.94 -5.89 -11.83
N PRO A 137 22.30 -7.07 -11.27
CA PRO A 137 22.43 -8.32 -12.02
C PRO A 137 21.22 -8.62 -12.90
N GLU A 138 21.47 -9.15 -14.12
CA GLU A 138 20.44 -9.35 -15.17
C GLU A 138 19.39 -10.40 -14.80
N ASP A 139 19.67 -11.26 -13.86
CA ASP A 139 18.81 -12.32 -13.35
C ASP A 139 17.87 -11.87 -12.21
N LEU A 140 17.96 -10.61 -11.77
CA LEU A 140 17.03 -10.02 -10.82
C LEU A 140 15.89 -9.31 -11.55
N THR A 141 14.65 -9.67 -11.24
CA THR A 141 13.45 -8.96 -11.70
C THR A 141 13.40 -7.58 -11.05
N LEU A 142 13.28 -6.53 -11.86
CA LEU A 142 13.12 -5.17 -11.36
C LEU A 142 11.67 -4.93 -10.94
N ILE A 143 11.46 -4.54 -9.69
CA ILE A 143 10.13 -4.24 -9.16
C ILE A 143 9.96 -2.73 -9.01
N TRP A 144 9.24 -2.14 -9.95
CA TRP A 144 8.90 -0.71 -9.94
C TRP A 144 7.80 -0.41 -8.95
N THR A 145 7.69 0.83 -8.50
CA THR A 145 6.69 1.22 -7.50
C THR A 145 5.84 2.38 -7.99
N ASN A 146 4.60 2.45 -7.51
CA ASN A 146 3.80 3.67 -7.59
C ASN A 146 4.12 4.59 -6.41
N ASP A 147 3.65 5.85 -6.51
CA ASP A 147 3.64 6.77 -5.39
C ASP A 147 2.45 6.49 -4.45
N ASN A 148 2.36 7.27 -3.35
CA ASN A 148 1.27 7.15 -2.37
C ASN A 148 -0.06 7.79 -2.83
N TYR A 149 -0.16 8.19 -4.11
CA TYR A 149 -1.39 8.68 -4.75
C TYR A 149 -1.87 7.76 -5.88
N GLY A 150 -1.20 6.62 -6.08
CA GLY A 150 -1.57 5.62 -7.07
C GLY A 150 -0.87 5.75 -8.42
N TYR A 151 -0.02 6.77 -8.64
CA TYR A 151 0.64 7.00 -9.92
C TYR A 151 1.96 6.26 -10.03
N VAL A 152 2.16 5.54 -11.13
CA VAL A 152 3.47 4.97 -11.49
C VAL A 152 4.33 6.07 -12.11
N ARG A 153 5.39 6.46 -11.41
CA ARG A 153 6.24 7.61 -11.81
C ARG A 153 7.42 7.22 -12.68
N ARG A 154 7.82 5.96 -12.65
CA ARG A 154 8.96 5.42 -13.39
C ARG A 154 8.55 4.14 -14.09
N TYR A 155 8.74 4.09 -15.38
CA TYR A 155 8.54 2.90 -16.22
C TYR A 155 9.86 2.36 -16.73
N PRO A 156 9.97 1.05 -17.05
CA PRO A 156 11.16 0.49 -17.64
C PRO A 156 11.46 1.13 -19.02
N GLY A 157 12.72 1.51 -19.22
CA GLY A 157 13.24 1.89 -20.53
C GLY A 157 13.59 0.66 -21.38
N GLU A 158 14.11 0.86 -22.58
CA GLU A 158 14.39 -0.24 -23.51
C GLU A 158 15.37 -1.29 -22.96
N LYS A 159 16.35 -0.86 -22.17
CA LYS A 159 17.31 -1.79 -21.54
C LYS A 159 16.63 -2.64 -20.46
N GLU A 160 15.80 -2.03 -19.63
CA GLU A 160 15.06 -2.74 -18.60
C GLU A 160 13.99 -3.66 -19.20
N LYS A 161 13.33 -3.27 -20.28
CA LYS A 161 12.38 -4.13 -21.02
C LYS A 161 13.05 -5.38 -21.60
N ALA A 162 14.31 -5.25 -22.03
CA ALA A 162 15.07 -6.35 -22.62
C ALA A 162 15.63 -7.36 -21.58
N ARG A 163 15.48 -7.12 -20.28
CA ARG A 163 15.99 -8.03 -19.24
C ARG A 163 15.25 -9.36 -19.25
N LYS A 164 16.01 -10.47 -19.18
CA LYS A 164 15.44 -11.83 -19.14
C LYS A 164 14.58 -12.08 -17.89
N SER A 165 14.99 -11.51 -16.77
CA SER A 165 14.25 -11.59 -15.50
C SER A 165 12.93 -10.80 -15.53
N GLY A 166 12.79 -9.88 -16.47
CA GLY A 166 11.59 -9.06 -16.64
C GLY A 166 11.42 -7.96 -15.60
N ASN A 167 10.23 -7.35 -15.60
CA ASN A 167 9.85 -6.26 -14.72
C ASN A 167 8.53 -6.56 -14.00
N GLY A 168 8.43 -6.10 -12.77
CA GLY A 168 7.23 -6.20 -11.94
C GLY A 168 6.85 -4.87 -11.32
N ILE A 169 5.75 -4.86 -10.59
CA ILE A 169 5.26 -3.69 -9.86
C ILE A 169 4.96 -4.03 -8.39
N TYR A 170 5.28 -3.10 -7.52
CA TYR A 170 4.82 -3.04 -6.14
C TYR A 170 3.86 -1.86 -6.02
N TYR A 171 2.56 -2.16 -6.00
CA TYR A 171 1.48 -1.17 -6.01
C TYR A 171 0.90 -0.96 -4.61
N HIS A 172 0.83 0.30 -4.16
CA HIS A 172 0.29 0.65 -2.86
C HIS A 172 -1.23 0.91 -2.94
N ASN A 173 -2.04 -0.05 -2.51
CA ASN A 173 -3.45 0.17 -2.21
C ASN A 173 -3.67 0.73 -0.80
N SER A 174 -2.68 0.56 0.08
CA SER A 174 -2.54 1.28 1.34
C SER A 174 -1.08 1.70 1.52
N TYR A 175 -0.82 2.70 2.34
CA TYR A 175 0.51 3.26 2.50
C TYR A 175 0.81 3.58 3.96
N TRP A 176 1.87 2.98 4.49
CA TRP A 176 2.40 3.31 5.79
C TRP A 176 3.52 4.35 5.65
N ALA A 177 3.27 5.52 6.24
CA ALA A 177 4.16 6.68 6.21
C ALA A 177 4.33 7.25 7.64
N PRO A 178 5.13 8.29 7.82
CA PRO A 178 5.13 9.05 9.05
C PRO A 178 3.73 9.54 9.44
N PRO A 179 3.51 9.87 10.72
CA PRO A 179 2.22 10.38 11.19
C PRO A 179 1.67 11.50 10.31
N GLY A 180 0.38 11.43 9.99
CA GLY A 180 -0.30 12.40 9.10
C GLY A 180 -0.17 12.16 7.61
N ALA A 181 0.62 11.18 7.18
CA ALA A 181 0.78 10.83 5.76
C ALA A 181 0.34 9.39 5.41
N SER A 182 0.10 8.52 6.40
CA SER A 182 -0.39 7.15 6.19
C SER A 182 -1.85 7.12 5.72
N TYR A 183 -2.20 6.07 4.94
CA TYR A 183 -3.58 5.66 4.70
C TYR A 183 -3.63 4.12 4.71
N LEU A 184 -4.09 3.56 5.81
CA LEU A 184 -4.05 2.11 6.07
C LEU A 184 -5.44 1.49 6.17
N PHE A 185 -6.43 2.30 6.53
CA PHE A 185 -7.77 1.83 6.86
C PHE A 185 -8.69 1.77 5.64
N ILE A 186 -8.69 2.82 4.80
CA ILE A 186 -9.49 2.88 3.57
C ILE A 186 -8.57 3.16 2.39
N CYS A 187 -8.66 2.34 1.34
CA CYS A 187 -8.04 2.66 0.07
C CYS A 187 -8.76 3.87 -0.54
N SER A 188 -8.01 4.91 -0.81
CA SER A 188 -8.51 6.15 -1.40
C SER A 188 -8.11 6.30 -2.87
N ILE A 189 -7.64 5.24 -3.50
CA ILE A 189 -7.31 5.21 -4.92
C ILE A 189 -8.50 4.58 -5.64
N PRO A 190 -9.19 5.32 -6.52
CA PRO A 190 -10.32 4.77 -7.27
C PRO A 190 -9.90 3.57 -8.12
N MET A 191 -10.79 2.60 -8.27
CA MET A 191 -10.53 1.42 -9.10
C MET A 191 -10.19 1.79 -10.55
N SER A 192 -10.86 2.78 -11.12
CA SER A 192 -10.56 3.28 -12.47
C SER A 192 -9.14 3.84 -12.60
N HIS A 193 -8.63 4.52 -11.55
CA HIS A 193 -7.26 4.99 -11.52
C HIS A 193 -6.27 3.82 -11.40
N THR A 194 -6.52 2.88 -10.49
CA THR A 194 -5.71 1.66 -10.34
C THR A 194 -5.63 0.89 -11.67
N ARG A 195 -6.78 0.68 -12.34
CA ARG A 195 -6.82 0.03 -13.66
C ARG A 195 -5.99 0.76 -14.69
N ASN A 196 -6.16 2.08 -14.80
CA ASN A 196 -5.44 2.88 -15.79
C ASN A 196 -3.92 2.78 -15.59
N GLU A 197 -3.45 2.91 -14.37
CA GLU A 197 -2.02 2.83 -14.07
C GLU A 197 -1.44 1.43 -14.26
N LEU A 198 -2.17 0.38 -13.88
CA LEU A 198 -1.74 -1.00 -14.07
C LEU A 198 -1.76 -1.43 -15.54
N LEU A 199 -2.80 -1.02 -16.29
CA LEU A 199 -2.85 -1.25 -17.74
C LEU A 199 -1.68 -0.59 -18.47
N LYS A 200 -1.38 0.66 -18.10
CA LYS A 200 -0.23 1.37 -18.63
C LYS A 200 1.09 0.68 -18.24
N ALA A 201 1.24 0.28 -16.99
CA ALA A 201 2.40 -0.46 -16.51
C ALA A 201 2.60 -1.77 -17.30
N TYR A 202 1.54 -2.53 -17.53
CA TYR A 202 1.57 -3.75 -18.31
C TYR A 202 2.04 -3.49 -19.77
N LYS A 203 1.47 -2.48 -20.44
CA LYS A 203 1.85 -2.07 -21.79
C LYS A 203 3.31 -1.60 -21.89
N GLU A 204 3.84 -1.04 -20.82
CA GLU A 204 5.24 -0.61 -20.71
C GLU A 204 6.20 -1.75 -20.26
N GLY A 205 5.73 -3.01 -20.27
CA GLY A 205 6.57 -4.19 -20.04
C GLY A 205 6.71 -4.61 -18.57
N ILE A 206 5.86 -4.11 -17.67
CA ILE A 206 5.79 -4.56 -16.27
C ILE A 206 4.82 -5.73 -16.18
N GLN A 207 5.31 -6.93 -16.50
CA GLN A 207 4.46 -8.12 -16.74
C GLN A 207 4.82 -9.32 -15.87
N LYS A 208 6.02 -9.34 -15.24
CA LYS A 208 6.54 -10.56 -14.60
C LYS A 208 5.94 -10.82 -13.22
N VAL A 209 5.81 -9.79 -12.40
CA VAL A 209 5.33 -9.89 -11.02
C VAL A 209 4.52 -8.65 -10.66
N TRP A 210 3.34 -8.88 -10.12
CA TRP A 210 2.51 -7.82 -9.58
C TRP A 210 2.28 -8.05 -8.09
N VAL A 211 2.84 -7.18 -7.27
CA VAL A 211 2.69 -7.17 -5.81
C VAL A 211 1.85 -5.97 -5.41
N THR A 212 0.96 -6.15 -4.47
CA THR A 212 0.20 -5.04 -3.90
C THR A 212 0.33 -4.97 -2.38
N ASN A 213 0.44 -3.75 -1.87
CA ASN A 213 0.54 -3.47 -0.46
C ASN A 213 -0.84 -3.20 0.14
N PHE A 214 -1.20 -4.00 1.15
CA PHE A 214 -2.38 -3.79 1.98
C PHE A 214 -1.96 -3.66 3.44
N GLY A 215 -2.39 -2.61 4.13
CA GLY A 215 -2.15 -2.44 5.57
C GLY A 215 -2.86 -3.50 6.40
N ALA A 216 -4.10 -3.80 6.02
CA ALA A 216 -4.89 -4.92 6.49
C ALA A 216 -5.79 -5.42 5.35
N ILE A 217 -6.08 -6.71 5.29
CA ILE A 217 -7.01 -7.26 4.29
C ILE A 217 -8.41 -6.68 4.55
N LYS A 218 -8.87 -6.75 5.79
CA LYS A 218 -10.08 -6.05 6.21
C LYS A 218 -9.76 -4.58 6.52
N PRO A 219 -10.43 -3.61 6.00
CA PRO A 219 -11.63 -3.61 5.12
C PRO A 219 -11.31 -3.40 3.63
N LEU A 220 -10.23 -3.94 3.10
CA LEU A 220 -9.72 -3.70 1.74
C LEU A 220 -10.01 -4.86 0.76
N GLU A 221 -10.95 -5.73 1.08
CA GLU A 221 -11.29 -6.92 0.28
C GLU A 221 -11.72 -6.56 -1.15
N GLN A 222 -12.46 -5.47 -1.31
CA GLN A 222 -12.89 -4.96 -2.61
C GLN A 222 -11.69 -4.65 -3.51
N GLN A 223 -10.73 -3.88 -3.00
CA GLN A 223 -9.55 -3.47 -3.73
C GLN A 223 -8.60 -4.66 -4.00
N LEU A 224 -8.49 -5.58 -3.04
CA LEU A 224 -7.71 -6.80 -3.22
C LEU A 224 -8.28 -7.68 -4.32
N SER A 225 -9.60 -7.91 -4.30
CA SER A 225 -10.30 -8.70 -5.33
C SER A 225 -10.17 -8.05 -6.71
N PHE A 226 -10.31 -6.72 -6.77
CA PHE A 226 -10.16 -5.96 -8.00
C PHE A 226 -8.73 -6.05 -8.56
N TYR A 227 -7.72 -5.84 -7.72
CA TYR A 227 -6.31 -5.93 -8.10
C TYR A 227 -5.96 -7.35 -8.61
N ALA A 228 -6.37 -8.38 -7.87
CA ALA A 228 -6.14 -9.77 -8.25
C ALA A 228 -6.82 -10.13 -9.58
N LYS A 229 -8.04 -9.63 -9.80
CA LYS A 229 -8.78 -9.81 -11.07
C LYS A 229 -8.04 -9.16 -12.24
N LEU A 230 -7.59 -7.91 -12.08
CA LEU A 230 -6.80 -7.22 -13.11
C LEU A 230 -5.51 -7.98 -13.43
N ALA A 231 -4.77 -8.44 -12.40
CA ALA A 231 -3.53 -9.19 -12.59
C ALA A 231 -3.75 -10.52 -13.33
N TRP A 232 -4.86 -11.20 -13.02
CA TRP A 232 -5.22 -12.47 -13.69
C TRP A 232 -5.60 -12.26 -15.15
N GLU A 233 -6.30 -11.18 -15.47
CA GLU A 233 -6.77 -10.91 -16.84
C GLU A 233 -5.73 -10.21 -17.70
N ALA A 234 -4.66 -9.67 -17.11
CA ALA A 234 -3.60 -8.98 -17.84
C ALA A 234 -2.86 -9.86 -18.85
N ASP A 235 -2.77 -11.17 -18.62
CA ASP A 235 -2.07 -12.15 -19.46
C ASP A 235 -3.00 -12.86 -20.48
N GLY A 236 -4.25 -12.41 -20.62
CA GLY A 236 -5.17 -12.94 -21.63
C GLY A 236 -4.69 -12.65 -23.05
N ASP A 237 -4.94 -13.60 -23.99
CA ASP A 237 -4.53 -13.52 -25.41
C ASP A 237 -4.99 -12.25 -26.15
N ASP A 238 -5.90 -11.51 -25.55
CA ASP A 238 -6.43 -10.24 -26.02
C ASP A 238 -6.40 -9.21 -24.89
N ASN A 239 -5.42 -8.31 -24.84
CA ASN A 239 -5.38 -7.11 -23.97
C ASN A 239 -6.69 -6.29 -23.98
N ARG A 240 -7.67 -6.70 -24.80
CA ARG A 240 -9.00 -6.10 -24.89
C ARG A 240 -9.77 -6.19 -23.58
N ASP A 241 -9.57 -7.23 -22.78
CA ASP A 241 -10.33 -7.40 -21.53
C ASP A 241 -9.99 -6.33 -20.50
N LEU A 242 -8.73 -5.90 -20.39
CA LEU A 242 -8.35 -4.79 -19.52
C LEU A 242 -8.79 -3.42 -20.04
N GLU A 243 -8.80 -3.22 -21.36
CA GLU A 243 -9.25 -1.96 -21.97
C GLU A 243 -10.76 -1.78 -21.87
N THR A 244 -11.50 -2.87 -21.96
CA THR A 244 -12.97 -2.90 -21.86
C THR A 244 -13.49 -3.18 -20.45
N PHE A 245 -12.59 -3.33 -19.47
CA PHE A 245 -12.95 -3.62 -18.10
C PHE A 245 -13.81 -2.50 -17.50
N ASP A 246 -14.98 -2.86 -17.00
CA ASP A 246 -15.94 -1.93 -16.39
C ASP A 246 -16.01 -2.18 -14.89
N GLU A 247 -15.65 -1.18 -14.10
CA GLU A 247 -15.64 -1.23 -12.64
C GLU A 247 -17.04 -1.42 -12.06
N THR A 248 -18.08 -0.92 -12.73
CA THR A 248 -19.48 -1.10 -12.31
C THR A 248 -19.89 -2.55 -12.49
N ILE A 249 -19.53 -3.15 -13.62
CA ILE A 249 -19.78 -4.58 -13.88
C ILE A 249 -19.01 -5.44 -12.89
N PHE A 250 -17.73 -5.12 -12.63
CA PHE A 250 -16.96 -5.84 -11.63
C PHE A 250 -17.62 -5.79 -10.26
N LEU A 251 -17.94 -4.60 -9.76
CA LEU A 251 -18.56 -4.44 -8.44
C LEU A 251 -19.92 -5.14 -8.34
N THR A 252 -20.74 -5.01 -9.38
CA THR A 252 -22.03 -5.68 -9.43
C THR A 252 -21.85 -7.18 -9.27
N ARG A 253 -21.00 -7.81 -10.09
CA ARG A 253 -20.76 -9.25 -10.04
C ARG A 253 -20.09 -9.70 -8.74
N TRP A 254 -19.15 -8.91 -8.22
CA TRP A 254 -18.44 -9.19 -6.97
C TRP A 254 -19.40 -9.22 -5.78
N LEU A 255 -20.29 -8.23 -5.66
CA LEU A 255 -21.31 -8.19 -4.62
C LEU A 255 -22.35 -9.31 -4.78
N ASP A 256 -22.85 -9.52 -6.00
CA ASP A 256 -23.88 -10.54 -6.28
C ASP A 256 -23.34 -11.97 -6.11
N SER A 257 -22.04 -12.18 -6.17
CA SER A 257 -21.41 -13.47 -5.87
C SER A 257 -21.34 -13.80 -4.38
N MET A 258 -21.42 -12.77 -3.52
CA MET A 258 -21.29 -12.91 -2.07
C MET A 258 -22.63 -12.82 -1.33
N PHE A 259 -23.59 -12.10 -1.89
CA PHE A 259 -24.87 -11.79 -1.24
C PHE A 259 -26.06 -12.27 -2.08
N THR A 260 -26.90 -13.11 -1.47
CA THR A 260 -28.05 -13.71 -2.18
C THR A 260 -29.13 -12.70 -2.57
N GLY A 261 -29.19 -11.55 -1.87
CA GLY A 261 -30.06 -10.42 -2.21
C GLY A 261 -29.68 -9.66 -3.48
N GLN A 262 -28.57 -10.04 -4.13
CA GLN A 262 -28.05 -9.43 -5.35
C GLN A 262 -27.98 -7.87 -5.28
N PRO A 263 -27.28 -7.32 -4.27
CA PRO A 263 -27.24 -5.87 -4.06
C PRO A 263 -26.36 -5.11 -5.08
N GLY A 264 -25.62 -5.83 -5.94
CA GLY A 264 -24.57 -5.30 -6.78
C GLY A 264 -25.02 -4.13 -7.65
N LYS A 265 -26.16 -4.28 -8.35
CA LYS A 265 -26.69 -3.20 -9.22
C LYS A 265 -27.01 -1.91 -8.44
N ALA A 266 -27.52 -2.03 -7.21
CA ALA A 266 -27.87 -0.87 -6.39
C ALA A 266 -26.62 -0.26 -5.71
N ALA A 267 -25.67 -1.08 -5.28
CA ALA A 267 -24.53 -0.64 -4.49
C ALA A 267 -23.32 -0.19 -5.34
N ALA A 268 -23.13 -0.71 -6.56
CA ALA A 268 -21.92 -0.45 -7.35
C ALA A 268 -21.69 1.05 -7.62
N ALA A 269 -22.70 1.79 -8.07
CA ALA A 269 -22.57 3.21 -8.32
C ALA A 269 -22.27 4.02 -7.05
N LEU A 270 -22.89 3.63 -5.92
CA LEU A 270 -22.64 4.25 -4.60
C LEU A 270 -21.20 4.06 -4.15
N LEU A 271 -20.62 2.86 -4.35
CA LEU A 271 -19.25 2.55 -3.99
C LEU A 271 -18.25 3.26 -4.90
N LEU A 272 -18.51 3.38 -6.19
CA LEU A 272 -17.66 4.16 -7.10
C LEU A 272 -17.64 5.64 -6.72
N GLU A 273 -18.79 6.20 -6.34
CA GLU A 273 -18.85 7.57 -5.84
C GLU A 273 -18.13 7.72 -4.49
N PHE A 274 -18.29 6.76 -3.59
CA PHE A 274 -17.53 6.71 -2.34
C PHE A 274 -16.01 6.74 -2.58
N ASP A 275 -15.51 5.95 -3.55
CA ASP A 275 -14.09 5.95 -3.93
C ASP A 275 -13.64 7.33 -4.44
N GLN A 276 -14.48 8.04 -5.22
CA GLN A 276 -14.18 9.41 -5.67
C GLN A 276 -14.11 10.41 -4.51
N LEU A 277 -15.05 10.34 -3.58
CA LEU A 277 -15.07 11.20 -2.40
C LEU A 277 -13.85 10.97 -1.49
N THR A 278 -13.46 9.72 -1.29
CA THR A 278 -12.27 9.39 -0.49
C THR A 278 -10.97 9.76 -1.20
N ASN A 279 -10.92 9.69 -2.54
CA ASN A 279 -9.79 10.13 -3.33
C ASN A 279 -9.60 11.66 -3.28
N ALA A 280 -10.68 12.42 -3.32
CA ALA A 280 -10.62 13.89 -3.20
C ALA A 280 -9.96 14.34 -1.89
N ARG A 281 -10.18 13.61 -0.81
CA ARG A 281 -9.46 13.76 0.47
C ARG A 281 -9.46 12.44 1.23
N LYS A 282 -8.27 11.89 1.47
CA LYS A 282 -8.10 10.67 2.27
C LYS A 282 -8.66 10.85 3.67
N LEU A 283 -9.30 9.82 4.20
CA LEU A 283 -9.95 9.90 5.50
C LEU A 283 -8.94 10.23 6.62
N GLU A 284 -7.78 9.58 6.59
CA GLU A 284 -6.70 9.78 7.56
C GLU A 284 -6.00 11.15 7.42
N HIS A 285 -6.26 11.86 6.32
CA HIS A 285 -5.70 13.20 6.04
C HIS A 285 -6.75 14.32 6.22
N MET A 286 -7.93 14.00 6.75
CA MET A 286 -8.92 15.04 7.07
C MET A 286 -8.38 15.99 8.14
N ASP A 287 -8.60 17.29 7.92
CA ASP A 287 -8.18 18.37 8.79
C ASP A 287 -9.21 19.50 8.73
N ASP A 288 -8.99 20.53 9.53
CA ASP A 288 -9.83 21.73 9.55
C ASP A 288 -9.79 22.45 8.19
N ASP A 289 -10.92 23.02 7.82
CA ASP A 289 -11.09 23.84 6.61
C ASP A 289 -10.64 23.18 5.29
N CYS A 290 -10.66 21.81 5.22
CA CYS A 290 -10.30 21.07 4.00
C CYS A 290 -11.24 21.38 2.83
N PHE A 291 -12.49 21.70 3.09
CA PHE A 291 -13.53 22.01 2.10
C PHE A 291 -14.22 23.32 2.44
N SER A 292 -14.40 24.17 1.42
CA SER A 292 -14.96 25.50 1.63
C SER A 292 -16.44 25.44 2.02
N GLN A 293 -16.81 26.26 3.02
CA GLN A 293 -18.20 26.48 3.43
C GLN A 293 -18.80 27.76 2.86
N THR A 294 -18.03 28.54 2.11
CA THR A 294 -18.44 29.85 1.60
C THR A 294 -18.16 30.03 0.11
N ALA A 295 -17.48 29.10 -0.53
CA ALA A 295 -17.17 29.10 -1.94
C ALA A 295 -17.69 27.83 -2.63
N PHE A 296 -17.68 27.82 -3.95
CA PHE A 296 -18.10 26.69 -4.79
C PHE A 296 -19.50 26.15 -4.45
N GLY A 297 -20.44 27.03 -4.10
CA GLY A 297 -21.80 26.64 -3.74
C GLY A 297 -21.92 25.91 -2.41
N ASP A 298 -21.04 26.19 -1.44
CA ASP A 298 -20.88 25.45 -0.18
C ASP A 298 -20.40 24.01 -0.44
N GLU A 299 -19.18 23.89 -0.94
CA GLU A 299 -18.53 22.63 -1.29
C GLU A 299 -18.57 21.62 -0.14
N ALA A 300 -18.36 22.07 1.09
CA ALA A 300 -18.37 21.22 2.28
C ALA A 300 -19.77 20.61 2.52
N ALA A 301 -20.84 21.38 2.34
CA ALA A 301 -22.21 20.88 2.46
C ALA A 301 -22.55 19.88 1.34
N ALA A 302 -22.18 20.19 0.10
CA ALA A 302 -22.39 19.28 -1.03
C ALA A 302 -21.71 17.92 -0.79
N ARG A 303 -20.43 17.93 -0.33
CA ARG A 303 -19.72 16.73 0.04
C ARG A 303 -20.42 15.95 1.15
N MET A 304 -20.87 16.64 2.20
CA MET A 304 -21.54 16.01 3.33
C MET A 304 -22.87 15.35 2.93
N HIS A 305 -23.66 16.00 2.07
CA HIS A 305 -24.90 15.42 1.53
C HIS A 305 -24.65 14.17 0.69
N ARG A 306 -23.54 14.12 -0.07
CA ARG A 306 -23.19 12.91 -0.84
C ARG A 306 -22.85 11.74 0.08
N TYR A 307 -22.06 11.94 1.13
CA TYR A 307 -21.80 10.89 2.12
C TYR A 307 -23.06 10.42 2.83
N GLU A 308 -23.94 11.34 3.22
CA GLU A 308 -25.21 11.03 3.86
C GLU A 308 -26.10 10.17 2.95
N TYR A 309 -26.21 10.56 1.68
CA TYR A 309 -26.97 9.81 0.67
C TYR A 309 -26.40 8.39 0.49
N ILE A 310 -25.09 8.26 0.24
CA ILE A 310 -24.45 6.95 0.05
C ILE A 310 -24.66 6.06 1.28
N CYS A 311 -24.46 6.62 2.48
CA CYS A 311 -24.62 5.89 3.73
C CYS A 311 -26.07 5.39 3.88
N SER A 312 -27.05 6.27 3.70
CA SER A 312 -28.47 5.92 3.86
C SER A 312 -28.95 4.88 2.84
N GLU A 313 -28.48 4.94 1.59
CA GLU A 313 -28.86 3.94 0.58
C GLU A 313 -28.23 2.56 0.86
N LEU A 314 -26.96 2.53 1.33
CA LEU A 314 -26.31 1.28 1.72
C LEU A 314 -26.92 0.69 3.01
N GLU A 315 -27.38 1.52 3.94
CA GLU A 315 -28.13 1.07 5.13
C GLU A 315 -29.46 0.40 4.74
N LYS A 316 -30.20 0.95 3.77
CA LYS A 316 -31.42 0.31 3.25
C LYS A 316 -31.13 -1.06 2.62
N ILE A 317 -30.00 -1.18 1.88
CA ILE A 317 -29.58 -2.48 1.34
C ILE A 317 -29.28 -3.46 2.48
N TYR A 318 -28.50 -3.04 3.48
CA TYR A 318 -28.14 -3.83 4.65
C TYR A 318 -29.38 -4.32 5.41
N GLU A 319 -30.36 -3.46 5.66
CA GLU A 319 -31.59 -3.82 6.35
C GLU A 319 -32.40 -4.93 5.65
N ASN A 320 -32.34 -4.96 4.31
CA ASN A 320 -33.06 -5.94 3.48
C ASN A 320 -32.28 -7.24 3.22
N LEU A 321 -31.01 -7.34 3.66
CA LEU A 321 -30.24 -8.58 3.52
C LEU A 321 -30.72 -9.65 4.52
N PRO A 322 -30.56 -10.95 4.17
CA PRO A 322 -30.69 -12.04 5.12
C PRO A 322 -29.79 -11.86 6.33
N GLU A 323 -30.26 -12.23 7.52
CA GLU A 323 -29.52 -12.01 8.77
C GLU A 323 -28.11 -12.56 8.76
N GLN A 324 -27.92 -13.77 8.18
CA GLN A 324 -26.62 -14.42 8.05
C GLN A 324 -25.61 -13.70 7.13
N GLU A 325 -26.06 -12.74 6.34
CA GLU A 325 -25.21 -11.98 5.41
C GLU A 325 -24.86 -10.57 5.93
N LYS A 326 -25.57 -10.11 6.97
CA LYS A 326 -25.44 -8.74 7.49
C LYS A 326 -24.04 -8.44 8.03
N ASP A 327 -23.45 -9.36 8.79
CA ASP A 327 -22.11 -9.16 9.35
C ASP A 327 -21.06 -8.99 8.25
N ALA A 328 -21.13 -9.82 7.19
CA ALA A 328 -20.22 -9.69 6.06
C ALA A 328 -20.41 -8.37 5.31
N PHE A 329 -21.66 -7.98 5.03
CA PHE A 329 -21.93 -6.70 4.36
C PHE A 329 -21.52 -5.50 5.21
N PHE A 330 -21.79 -5.54 6.50
CA PHE A 330 -21.34 -4.51 7.44
C PHE A 330 -19.81 -4.37 7.39
N GLN A 331 -19.08 -5.45 7.57
CA GLN A 331 -17.62 -5.43 7.63
C GLN A 331 -16.98 -4.99 6.30
N MET A 332 -17.45 -5.50 5.17
CA MET A 332 -16.83 -5.26 3.87
C MET A 332 -17.23 -3.91 3.25
N ILE A 333 -18.44 -3.43 3.51
CA ILE A 333 -19.05 -2.30 2.81
C ILE A 333 -19.46 -1.18 3.78
N LEU A 334 -20.41 -1.45 4.67
CA LEU A 334 -21.13 -0.40 5.38
C LEU A 334 -20.24 0.31 6.41
N MET A 335 -19.42 -0.44 7.15
CA MET A 335 -18.57 0.12 8.21
C MET A 335 -17.63 1.20 7.68
N LYS A 336 -16.94 0.96 6.55
CA LYS A 336 -16.00 1.94 5.98
C LYS A 336 -16.70 3.21 5.48
N VAL A 337 -17.92 3.07 4.94
CA VAL A 337 -18.74 4.21 4.49
C VAL A 337 -19.24 5.02 5.66
N GLN A 338 -19.76 4.37 6.71
CA GLN A 338 -20.18 5.03 7.95
C GLN A 338 -19.00 5.73 8.65
N ALA A 339 -17.82 5.09 8.72
CA ALA A 339 -16.63 5.70 9.29
C ALA A 339 -16.22 6.98 8.55
N ALA A 340 -16.28 6.96 7.22
CA ALA A 340 -16.00 8.14 6.41
C ALA A 340 -17.07 9.23 6.58
N TYR A 341 -18.34 8.87 6.58
CA TYR A 341 -19.46 9.79 6.83
C TYR A 341 -19.32 10.48 8.18
N PHE A 342 -19.11 9.72 9.24
CA PHE A 342 -19.00 10.28 10.58
C PHE A 342 -17.73 11.15 10.74
N THR A 343 -16.61 10.77 10.16
CA THR A 343 -15.40 11.59 10.19
C THR A 343 -15.58 12.91 9.44
N ASN A 344 -16.14 12.87 8.23
CA ASN A 344 -16.43 14.09 7.46
C ASN A 344 -17.46 14.98 8.20
N GLY A 345 -18.49 14.40 8.81
CA GLY A 345 -19.48 15.14 9.59
C GLY A 345 -18.89 15.83 10.82
N MET A 346 -17.97 15.16 11.53
CA MET A 346 -17.26 15.75 12.65
C MET A 346 -16.52 17.03 12.23
N TYR A 347 -15.71 16.97 11.17
CA TYR A 347 -14.98 18.16 10.67
C TYR A 347 -15.91 19.21 10.09
N TYR A 348 -16.90 18.82 9.26
CA TYR A 348 -17.86 19.72 8.67
C TYR A 348 -18.58 20.60 9.70
N TYR A 349 -19.09 19.99 10.78
CA TYR A 349 -19.79 20.74 11.81
C TYR A 349 -18.86 21.53 12.73
N ALA A 350 -17.62 21.08 12.94
CA ALA A 350 -16.60 21.87 13.62
C ALA A 350 -16.26 23.15 12.84
N ASP A 351 -16.06 23.04 11.53
CA ASP A 351 -15.80 24.20 10.66
C ASP A 351 -17.00 25.14 10.59
N ARG A 352 -18.24 24.60 10.52
CA ARG A 352 -19.48 25.38 10.62
C ARG A 352 -19.55 26.17 11.92
N SER A 353 -19.21 25.55 13.04
CA SER A 353 -19.17 26.22 14.32
C SER A 353 -18.18 27.39 14.32
N ARG A 354 -16.95 27.16 13.83
CA ARG A 354 -15.93 28.21 13.71
C ARG A 354 -16.37 29.36 12.79
N LEU A 355 -17.02 29.05 11.68
CA LEU A 355 -17.59 30.06 10.78
C LEU A 355 -18.65 30.90 11.50
N CYS A 356 -19.56 30.27 12.26
CA CYS A 356 -20.58 30.97 13.03
C CYS A 356 -19.98 31.87 14.11
N ILE A 357 -18.91 31.45 14.79
CA ILE A 357 -18.18 32.29 15.75
C ILE A 357 -17.64 33.55 15.07
N ARG A 358 -16.97 33.38 13.92
CA ARG A 358 -16.46 34.51 13.12
C ARG A 358 -17.55 35.50 12.69
N GLN A 359 -18.80 35.00 12.55
CA GLN A 359 -19.97 35.80 12.19
C GLN A 359 -20.75 36.34 13.41
N GLY A 360 -20.32 36.07 14.64
CA GLY A 360 -21.02 36.48 15.86
C GLY A 360 -22.30 35.68 16.16
N LYS A 361 -22.52 34.53 15.48
CA LYS A 361 -23.71 33.67 15.63
C LYS A 361 -23.50 32.59 16.71
N ASN A 362 -23.35 32.99 17.96
CA ASN A 362 -22.94 32.10 19.05
C ASN A 362 -23.91 30.94 19.30
N SER A 363 -25.22 31.13 19.14
CA SER A 363 -26.23 30.09 19.30
C SER A 363 -26.07 29.00 18.25
N ASP A 364 -25.88 29.40 16.98
CA ASP A 364 -25.64 28.46 15.89
C ASP A 364 -24.29 27.75 16.05
N ALA A 365 -23.27 28.47 16.48
CA ALA A 365 -21.95 27.89 16.77
C ALA A 365 -22.05 26.75 17.79
N LYS A 366 -22.76 26.98 18.90
CA LYS A 366 -22.98 25.93 19.92
C LYS A 366 -23.70 24.71 19.32
N ARG A 367 -24.80 24.95 18.58
CA ARG A 367 -25.55 23.87 17.92
C ARG A 367 -24.66 23.02 16.99
N TYR A 368 -23.77 23.66 16.23
CA TYR A 368 -22.85 22.93 15.36
C TYR A 368 -21.73 22.22 16.11
N THR A 369 -21.24 22.78 17.23
CA THR A 369 -20.33 22.07 18.12
C THR A 369 -20.96 20.79 18.67
N ASP A 370 -22.22 20.87 19.14
CA ASP A 370 -22.94 19.70 19.66
C ASP A 370 -23.12 18.63 18.56
N LYS A 371 -23.40 19.02 17.31
CA LYS A 371 -23.43 18.10 16.17
C LYS A 371 -22.09 17.47 15.87
N SER A 372 -20.99 18.23 15.87
CA SER A 372 -19.63 17.70 15.67
C SER A 372 -19.31 16.62 16.71
N HIS A 373 -19.61 16.88 17.99
CA HIS A 373 -19.45 15.90 19.06
C HIS A 373 -20.32 14.64 18.87
N ALA A 374 -21.55 14.81 18.38
CA ALA A 374 -22.43 13.67 18.10
C ALA A 374 -21.86 12.76 17.00
N PHE A 375 -21.27 13.34 15.93
CA PHE A 375 -20.60 12.61 14.88
C PHE A 375 -19.34 11.90 15.37
N ASP A 376 -18.52 12.54 16.22
CA ASP A 376 -17.35 11.88 16.81
C ASP A 376 -17.77 10.72 17.72
N LEU A 377 -18.82 10.88 18.51
CA LEU A 377 -19.35 9.80 19.34
C LEU A 377 -19.86 8.62 18.50
N ALA A 378 -20.58 8.90 17.40
CA ALA A 378 -21.06 7.88 16.47
C ALA A 378 -19.89 7.11 15.85
N ARG A 379 -18.85 7.83 15.38
CA ARG A 379 -17.61 7.24 14.86
C ARG A 379 -16.94 6.32 15.87
N ARG A 380 -16.77 6.77 17.12
CA ARG A 380 -16.15 5.99 18.20
C ARG A 380 -16.94 4.73 18.54
N LYS A 381 -18.28 4.82 18.57
CA LYS A 381 -19.16 3.66 18.77
C LYS A 381 -19.05 2.66 17.63
N LEU A 382 -19.05 3.13 16.39
CA LEU A 382 -18.86 2.29 15.20
C LEU A 382 -17.54 1.52 15.25
N LEU A 383 -16.43 2.20 15.53
CA LEU A 383 -15.11 1.58 15.61
C LEU A 383 -14.99 0.63 16.80
N TYR A 384 -15.61 0.96 17.93
CA TYR A 384 -15.67 0.04 19.05
C TYR A 384 -16.42 -1.25 18.70
N TYR A 385 -17.60 -1.12 18.10
CA TYR A 385 -18.39 -2.27 17.64
C TYR A 385 -17.58 -3.13 16.67
N TYR A 386 -16.99 -2.53 15.64
CA TYR A 386 -16.18 -3.24 14.64
C TYR A 386 -14.99 -4.02 15.24
N ASN A 387 -14.36 -3.50 16.29
CA ASN A 387 -13.19 -4.13 16.89
C ASN A 387 -13.50 -5.17 17.97
N HIS A 388 -14.72 -5.20 18.53
CA HIS A 388 -15.02 -5.98 19.73
C HIS A 388 -16.25 -6.89 19.62
N VAL A 389 -17.06 -6.74 18.58
CA VAL A 389 -18.25 -7.53 18.32
C VAL A 389 -18.11 -8.28 17.01
#